data_cf1a1d714cf4f6c9d7a0d2e16956a4e0
#
_entry.id   cf1a1d714cf4f6c9d7a0d2e16956a4e0
#
_cell.length_a   1.000
_cell.length_b   1.000
_cell.length_c   1.000
_cell.angle_alpha   90.00
_cell.angle_beta   90.00
_cell.angle_gamma   90.00
#
_symmetry.space_group_name_H-M   'P 1'
#
loop_
_entity.id
_entity.type
_entity.pdbx_description
1 polymer ?
#
loop_
_entity_poly.entity_id
_entity_poly.type
_entity_poly.pdbx_seq_one_letter_code
_entity_poly.pdbx_strand_id
1 'polypeptide(L)'
;DLGSIANRGITQPKSFDILEPAYLQMKFVWPTGNFQPVDANRLTEWNNISPLYTTGKIWDDSWYGDGQNPSTVQYVDSPDATGFAAAGSSDMLTCMPILHNADTLGLRPDVITRPIDSWGELLNDEFNGKTALVGFPAIGLMDAAMALEALGMATYGDKGQMTRAEIDKTIDLLIEYKKKGHFRALWTTFNESVNLMLSGEVVLQSMWSPAVTAVRAKGVPCVYQDLKEGYRSWTLGLMLPKHNQGKKLDATYDYLNWYLSGPAGTFLGRQGYYVATPDNTKKDMPAAEWDFWYEGKAATTEIRDPFGGLMEKVGAVRDGGSYRNRMGRVAVWNSVMDENEYLTDKWNEFVAA
;
A
#
# COMPACT_ATOMS: atom_id res chain seq x y z
N ASP A 1 -3.67 13.54 3.55
CA ASP A 1 -2.86 12.44 4.09
C ASP A 1 -3.75 11.39 4.75
N LEU A 2 -3.21 10.21 5.07
CA LEU A 2 -3.95 9.09 5.64
C LEU A 2 -4.61 9.47 6.98
N GLY A 3 -3.88 10.16 7.85
CA GLY A 3 -4.42 10.59 9.15
C GLY A 3 -5.60 11.54 9.02
N SER A 4 -5.56 12.45 8.06
CA SER A 4 -6.65 13.40 7.77
C SER A 4 -7.93 12.68 7.30
N ILE A 5 -7.81 11.67 6.45
CA ILE A 5 -8.96 10.88 5.97
C ILE A 5 -9.63 10.15 7.14
N ALA A 6 -8.85 9.43 7.95
CA ALA A 6 -9.38 8.73 9.13
C ALA A 6 -10.04 9.70 10.11
N ASN A 7 -9.38 10.81 10.44
CA ASN A 7 -9.93 11.82 11.36
C ASN A 7 -11.26 12.38 10.87
N ARG A 8 -11.41 12.67 9.57
CA ARG A 8 -12.70 13.08 9.00
C ARG A 8 -13.77 12.00 9.16
N GLY A 9 -13.43 10.75 8.92
CA GLY A 9 -14.35 9.63 9.12
C GLY A 9 -14.85 9.52 10.56
N ILE A 10 -13.98 9.79 11.53
CA ILE A 10 -14.29 9.72 12.96
C ILE A 10 -15.08 10.95 13.41
N THR A 11 -14.63 12.16 13.09
CA THR A 11 -15.13 13.41 13.70
C THR A 11 -16.17 14.12 12.86
N GLN A 12 -16.22 13.92 11.55
CA GLN A 12 -17.07 14.64 10.61
C GLN A 12 -17.77 13.71 9.60
N PRO A 13 -18.42 12.62 10.04
CA PRO A 13 -18.96 11.58 9.13
C PRO A 13 -20.07 12.10 8.19
N LYS A 14 -20.68 13.25 8.51
CA LYS A 14 -21.74 13.87 7.69
C LYS A 14 -21.21 14.82 6.60
N SER A 15 -19.91 15.03 6.52
CA SER A 15 -19.30 15.98 5.57
C SER A 15 -18.99 15.38 4.19
N PHE A 16 -19.28 14.09 4.00
CA PHE A 16 -19.03 13.36 2.74
C PHE A 16 -20.04 12.21 2.59
N ASP A 17 -20.23 11.72 1.39
CA ASP A 17 -21.13 10.60 1.07
C ASP A 17 -20.39 9.27 0.87
N ILE A 18 -19.09 9.32 0.62
CA ILE A 18 -18.18 8.17 0.55
C ILE A 18 -16.87 8.55 1.22
N LEU A 19 -16.28 7.65 2.00
CA LEU A 19 -14.93 7.78 2.53
C LEU A 19 -14.04 6.72 1.89
N GLU A 20 -12.82 7.12 1.50
CA GLU A 20 -11.80 6.22 0.96
C GLU A 20 -10.63 6.05 1.96
N PRO A 21 -10.77 5.21 2.99
CA PRO A 21 -9.69 4.92 3.91
C PRO A 21 -8.76 3.85 3.36
N ALA A 22 -7.52 3.83 3.86
CA ALA A 22 -6.69 2.64 3.76
C ALA A 22 -7.16 1.56 4.75
N TYR A 23 -7.01 0.28 4.38
CA TYR A 23 -7.46 -0.83 5.23
C TYR A 23 -6.78 -0.84 6.60
N LEU A 24 -5.55 -0.39 6.71
CA LEU A 24 -4.87 -0.24 8.01
C LEU A 24 -5.68 0.62 9.01
N GLN A 25 -6.57 1.50 8.52
CA GLN A 25 -7.38 2.40 9.33
C GLN A 25 -8.71 1.78 9.79
N MET A 26 -9.08 0.60 9.27
CA MET A 26 -10.37 -0.03 9.60
C MET A 26 -10.52 -0.29 11.10
N LYS A 27 -9.44 -0.70 11.79
CA LYS A 27 -9.48 -1.01 13.23
C LYS A 27 -9.93 0.15 14.12
N PHE A 28 -9.80 1.40 13.67
CA PHE A 28 -10.25 2.57 14.44
C PHE A 28 -11.33 3.41 13.77
N VAL A 29 -11.51 3.30 12.46
CA VAL A 29 -12.60 4.01 11.77
C VAL A 29 -13.91 3.24 11.90
N TRP A 30 -13.89 1.91 11.68
CA TRP A 30 -15.10 1.10 11.73
C TRP A 30 -15.79 1.09 13.12
N PRO A 31 -15.09 0.90 14.25
CA PRO A 31 -15.71 0.83 15.57
C PRO A 31 -16.43 2.11 16.02
N THR A 32 -16.24 3.23 15.34
CA THR A 32 -16.93 4.49 15.66
C THR A 32 -18.44 4.41 15.46
N GLY A 33 -18.92 3.42 14.70
CA GLY A 33 -20.33 3.28 14.37
C GLY A 33 -20.86 4.35 13.41
N ASN A 34 -20.01 5.14 12.77
CA ASN A 34 -20.37 6.18 11.81
C ASN A 34 -20.73 5.63 10.42
N PHE A 35 -20.38 4.38 10.15
CA PHE A 35 -20.52 3.73 8.85
C PHE A 35 -21.54 2.59 8.91
N GLN A 36 -22.10 2.28 7.77
CA GLN A 36 -22.98 1.13 7.56
C GLN A 36 -22.26 0.10 6.69
N PRO A 37 -22.58 -1.20 6.80
CA PRO A 37 -22.02 -2.20 5.91
C PRO A 37 -22.37 -1.92 4.45
N VAL A 38 -21.43 -2.23 3.56
CA VAL A 38 -21.70 -2.39 2.14
C VAL A 38 -22.28 -3.79 1.93
N ASP A 39 -23.47 -3.87 1.36
CA ASP A 39 -24.12 -5.14 1.01
C ASP A 39 -23.49 -5.70 -0.28
N ALA A 40 -22.79 -6.83 -0.17
CA ALA A 40 -22.15 -7.50 -1.29
C ALA A 40 -23.15 -7.89 -2.40
N ASN A 41 -24.41 -8.20 -2.04
CA ASN A 41 -25.45 -8.56 -3.00
C ASN A 41 -25.90 -7.39 -3.88
N ARG A 42 -25.57 -6.15 -3.51
CA ARG A 42 -25.79 -4.94 -4.30
C ARG A 42 -24.62 -4.57 -5.20
N LEU A 43 -23.49 -5.28 -5.08
CA LEU A 43 -22.30 -5.09 -5.92
C LEU A 43 -22.35 -6.09 -7.08
N THR A 44 -22.67 -5.63 -8.29
CA THR A 44 -22.87 -6.47 -9.49
C THR A 44 -21.63 -7.27 -9.86
N GLU A 45 -20.43 -6.74 -9.53
CA GLU A 45 -19.14 -7.33 -9.86
C GLU A 45 -18.47 -8.02 -8.65
N TRP A 46 -19.21 -8.24 -7.54
CA TRP A 46 -18.64 -8.84 -6.34
C TRP A 46 -18.02 -10.23 -6.60
N ASN A 47 -18.60 -11.03 -7.46
CA ASN A 47 -18.08 -12.35 -7.82
C ASN A 47 -16.78 -12.29 -8.64
N ASN A 48 -16.40 -11.12 -9.17
CA ASN A 48 -15.16 -10.88 -9.89
C ASN A 48 -14.10 -10.17 -9.02
N ILE A 49 -14.41 -9.97 -7.74
CA ILE A 49 -13.46 -9.41 -6.77
C ILE A 49 -12.27 -10.37 -6.59
N SER A 50 -11.09 -9.80 -6.54
CA SER A 50 -9.85 -10.55 -6.26
C SER A 50 -10.00 -11.38 -4.98
N PRO A 51 -9.59 -12.66 -4.99
CA PRO A 51 -9.60 -13.52 -3.80
C PRO A 51 -8.79 -12.95 -2.63
N LEU A 52 -7.93 -11.97 -2.86
CA LEU A 52 -7.24 -11.21 -1.81
C LEU A 52 -8.20 -10.73 -0.71
N TYR A 53 -9.40 -10.28 -1.08
CA TYR A 53 -10.37 -9.71 -0.14
C TYR A 53 -11.30 -10.74 0.49
N THR A 54 -11.42 -11.92 -0.13
CA THR A 54 -12.33 -12.97 0.34
C THR A 54 -11.62 -14.11 1.07
N THR A 55 -10.37 -14.42 0.69
CA THR A 55 -9.58 -15.50 1.29
C THR A 55 -8.22 -15.03 1.83
N GLY A 56 -7.83 -13.80 1.50
CA GLY A 56 -6.53 -13.23 1.88
C GLY A 56 -5.39 -13.58 0.94
N LYS A 57 -5.64 -14.38 -0.10
CA LYS A 57 -4.66 -14.78 -1.11
C LYS A 57 -5.21 -14.65 -2.51
N ILE A 58 -4.40 -14.15 -3.44
CA ILE A 58 -4.79 -14.08 -4.85
C ILE A 58 -4.62 -15.45 -5.52
N TRP A 59 -3.56 -16.18 -5.18
CA TRP A 59 -3.25 -17.52 -5.66
C TRP A 59 -2.92 -18.44 -4.47
N ASP A 60 -3.08 -19.74 -4.62
CA ASP A 60 -2.88 -20.73 -3.54
C ASP A 60 -1.45 -20.69 -2.97
N ASP A 61 -0.46 -20.43 -3.83
CA ASP A 61 0.96 -20.33 -3.49
C ASP A 61 1.40 -18.94 -3.02
N SER A 62 0.48 -17.95 -2.95
CA SER A 62 0.79 -16.62 -2.43
C SER A 62 1.11 -16.68 -0.93
N TRP A 63 2.05 -15.82 -0.51
CA TRP A 63 2.26 -15.57 0.91
C TRP A 63 1.04 -14.87 1.49
N TYR A 64 0.69 -15.23 2.72
CA TYR A 64 -0.39 -14.53 3.43
C TYR A 64 0.09 -13.16 3.93
N GLY A 65 1.34 -13.09 4.38
CA GLY A 65 1.98 -11.90 4.94
C GLY A 65 1.60 -11.63 6.39
N ASP A 66 2.51 -10.99 7.10
CA ASP A 66 2.27 -10.44 8.43
C ASP A 66 1.29 -9.27 8.38
N GLY A 67 0.82 -8.81 9.52
CA GLY A 67 0.01 -7.61 9.66
C GLY A 67 -1.46 -7.79 9.25
N GLN A 68 -2.08 -6.68 8.83
CA GLN A 68 -3.51 -6.65 8.57
C GLN A 68 -3.83 -7.05 7.14
N ASN A 69 -3.80 -8.37 6.86
CA ASN A 69 -4.29 -8.89 5.60
C ASN A 69 -5.73 -8.37 5.35
N PRO A 70 -6.06 -7.87 4.16
CA PRO A 70 -7.34 -7.20 3.91
C PRO A 70 -8.56 -8.06 4.22
N SER A 71 -8.50 -9.38 4.03
CA SER A 71 -9.61 -10.28 4.35
C SER A 71 -9.97 -10.32 5.83
N THR A 72 -9.05 -9.94 6.73
CA THR A 72 -9.27 -9.96 8.20
C THR A 72 -10.13 -8.82 8.71
N VAL A 73 -10.32 -7.77 7.91
CA VAL A 73 -11.12 -6.59 8.27
C VAL A 73 -12.22 -6.28 7.25
N GLN A 74 -12.44 -7.21 6.30
CA GLN A 74 -13.36 -7.02 5.19
C GLN A 74 -14.82 -7.23 5.58
N TYR A 75 -15.10 -8.11 6.54
CA TYR A 75 -16.46 -8.59 6.84
C TYR A 75 -16.91 -8.22 8.23
N VAL A 76 -18.21 -8.05 8.39
CA VAL A 76 -18.90 -7.92 9.69
C VAL A 76 -20.11 -8.86 9.72
N ASP A 77 -20.55 -9.25 10.91
CA ASP A 77 -21.66 -10.20 11.14
C ASP A 77 -22.99 -9.50 11.41
N SER A 78 -22.97 -8.20 11.68
CA SER A 78 -24.18 -7.40 11.87
C SER A 78 -23.95 -5.92 11.49
N PRO A 79 -25.03 -5.13 11.22
CA PRO A 79 -24.91 -3.71 10.90
C PRO A 79 -24.34 -2.84 12.02
N ASP A 80 -24.41 -3.30 13.26
CA ASP A 80 -23.93 -2.59 14.44
C ASP A 80 -22.67 -3.22 15.06
N ALA A 81 -22.07 -4.21 14.36
CA ALA A 81 -20.82 -4.83 14.78
C ALA A 81 -19.71 -3.78 14.88
N THR A 82 -18.97 -3.81 15.98
CA THR A 82 -17.77 -2.97 16.19
C THR A 82 -16.48 -3.71 15.87
N GLY A 83 -16.54 -5.04 15.74
CA GLY A 83 -15.44 -5.91 15.35
C GLY A 83 -15.61 -6.42 13.92
N PHE A 84 -14.73 -7.32 13.53
CA PHE A 84 -14.69 -7.93 12.20
C PHE A 84 -15.07 -9.41 12.26
N ALA A 85 -15.73 -9.89 11.23
CA ALA A 85 -16.12 -11.28 11.05
C ALA A 85 -15.05 -12.05 10.24
N ALA A 86 -15.13 -13.38 10.30
CA ALA A 86 -14.23 -14.22 9.50
C ALA A 86 -14.39 -13.95 7.99
N ALA A 87 -13.32 -14.14 7.24
CA ALA A 87 -13.33 -13.95 5.80
C ALA A 87 -14.41 -14.80 5.13
N GLY A 88 -15.24 -14.17 4.31
CA GLY A 88 -16.33 -14.82 3.57
C GLY A 88 -17.51 -15.31 4.41
N SER A 89 -17.60 -14.92 5.69
CA SER A 89 -18.66 -15.42 6.60
C SER A 89 -20.01 -14.69 6.46
N SER A 90 -20.06 -13.57 5.75
CA SER A 90 -21.28 -12.78 5.56
C SER A 90 -21.25 -12.00 4.24
N ASP A 91 -22.40 -11.42 3.87
CA ASP A 91 -22.53 -10.51 2.73
C ASP A 91 -22.37 -9.04 3.16
N MET A 92 -22.08 -8.77 4.42
CA MET A 92 -21.90 -7.44 4.96
C MET A 92 -20.40 -7.08 5.02
N LEU A 93 -20.02 -6.06 4.27
CA LEU A 93 -18.62 -5.63 4.11
C LEU A 93 -18.37 -4.33 4.87
N THR A 94 -17.21 -4.17 5.46
CA THR A 94 -16.79 -2.88 6.06
C THR A 94 -16.63 -1.79 5.00
N CYS A 95 -16.18 -2.19 3.82
CA CYS A 95 -16.02 -1.30 2.66
C CYS A 95 -16.05 -2.12 1.36
N MET A 96 -16.28 -1.44 0.24
CA MET A 96 -16.01 -2.02 -1.08
C MET A 96 -14.54 -1.85 -1.41
N PRO A 97 -13.77 -2.92 -1.66
CA PRO A 97 -12.36 -2.83 -2.03
C PRO A 97 -12.19 -2.20 -3.42
N ILE A 98 -11.14 -1.40 -3.60
CA ILE A 98 -10.88 -0.70 -4.86
C ILE A 98 -9.48 -0.92 -5.41
N LEU A 99 -8.46 -0.70 -4.60
CA LEU A 99 -7.06 -0.68 -4.99
C LEU A 99 -6.19 -1.47 -4.03
N HIS A 100 -5.11 -2.02 -4.56
CA HIS A 100 -4.00 -2.55 -3.78
C HIS A 100 -2.69 -2.34 -4.53
N ASN A 101 -1.59 -2.40 -3.80
CA ASN A 101 -0.26 -2.38 -4.39
C ASN A 101 0.75 -3.01 -3.42
N ALA A 102 1.94 -3.23 -3.91
CA ALA A 102 3.07 -3.75 -3.15
C ALA A 102 4.25 -2.79 -3.27
N ASP A 103 4.81 -2.39 -2.15
CA ASP A 103 5.89 -1.41 -2.04
C ASP A 103 7.22 -2.07 -1.66
N THR A 104 8.31 -1.43 -2.07
CA THR A 104 9.67 -1.90 -1.86
C THR A 104 10.66 -0.72 -1.89
N LEU A 105 11.95 -0.99 -2.08
CA LEU A 105 12.97 0.05 -2.21
C LEU A 105 13.01 0.60 -3.63
N GLY A 106 13.06 1.93 -3.74
CA GLY A 106 13.42 2.64 -4.96
C GLY A 106 14.88 3.09 -4.90
N LEU A 107 15.61 3.02 -6.01
CA LEU A 107 17.00 3.44 -6.09
C LEU A 107 17.34 4.22 -7.36
N ARG A 108 18.48 4.92 -7.31
CA ARG A 108 19.12 5.64 -8.40
C ARG A 108 20.17 4.73 -9.08
N PRO A 109 19.86 4.08 -10.21
CA PRO A 109 20.78 3.16 -10.89
C PRO A 109 21.98 3.86 -11.55
N ASP A 110 21.92 5.17 -11.71
CA ASP A 110 23.06 6.00 -12.16
C ASP A 110 24.10 6.24 -11.05
N VAL A 111 23.74 5.97 -9.79
CA VAL A 111 24.63 6.06 -8.63
C VAL A 111 24.96 4.68 -8.07
N ILE A 112 23.96 3.82 -7.93
CA ILE A 112 24.12 2.46 -7.40
C ILE A 112 24.16 1.48 -8.57
N THR A 113 25.37 1.05 -8.92
CA THR A 113 25.61 0.20 -10.11
C THR A 113 25.68 -1.29 -9.80
N ARG A 114 25.66 -1.67 -8.51
CA ARG A 114 25.58 -3.07 -8.08
C ARG A 114 24.13 -3.50 -7.86
N PRO A 115 23.83 -4.81 -7.89
CA PRO A 115 22.51 -5.32 -7.56
C PRO A 115 22.10 -4.96 -6.12
N ILE A 116 20.82 -4.64 -5.94
CA ILE A 116 20.15 -4.46 -4.66
C ILE A 116 19.03 -5.50 -4.62
N ASP A 117 19.16 -6.50 -3.76
CA ASP A 117 18.26 -7.67 -3.71
C ASP A 117 17.67 -7.94 -2.32
N SER A 118 17.92 -7.06 -1.35
CA SER A 118 17.48 -7.22 0.03
C SER A 118 17.01 -5.90 0.65
N TRP A 119 15.97 -5.95 1.49
CA TRP A 119 15.56 -4.83 2.33
C TRP A 119 16.67 -4.35 3.26
N GLY A 120 17.60 -5.22 3.65
CA GLY A 120 18.77 -4.87 4.48
C GLY A 120 19.62 -3.75 3.89
N GLU A 121 19.57 -3.54 2.59
CA GLU A 121 20.30 -2.47 1.91
C GLU A 121 19.84 -1.07 2.35
N LEU A 122 18.60 -0.92 2.84
CA LEU A 122 18.11 0.34 3.40
C LEU A 122 18.98 0.84 4.56
N LEU A 123 19.60 -0.08 5.29
CA LEU A 123 20.46 0.20 6.46
C LEU A 123 21.93 -0.11 6.20
N ASN A 124 22.34 -0.30 4.95
CA ASN A 124 23.73 -0.55 4.59
C ASN A 124 24.57 0.75 4.73
N ASP A 125 25.67 0.68 5.47
CA ASP A 125 26.59 1.81 5.74
C ASP A 125 27.16 2.45 4.45
N GLU A 126 27.17 1.72 3.32
CA GLU A 126 27.55 2.27 2.01
C GLU A 126 26.71 3.51 1.63
N PHE A 127 25.46 3.55 2.07
CA PHE A 127 24.49 4.60 1.75
C PHE A 127 24.32 5.62 2.88
N ASN A 128 25.27 5.68 3.80
CA ASN A 128 25.21 6.58 4.95
C ASN A 128 24.97 8.04 4.52
N GLY A 129 23.97 8.70 5.09
CA GLY A 129 23.55 10.06 4.74
C GLY A 129 22.82 10.20 3.39
N LYS A 130 22.51 9.08 2.70
CA LYS A 130 21.87 9.07 1.36
C LYS A 130 20.63 8.19 1.30
N THR A 131 20.12 7.73 2.44
CA THR A 131 18.87 6.96 2.54
C THR A 131 17.74 7.80 3.10
N ALA A 132 16.51 7.40 2.81
CA ALA A 132 15.33 7.95 3.46
C ALA A 132 14.33 6.84 3.81
N LEU A 133 13.58 7.07 4.88
CA LEU A 133 12.55 6.19 5.37
C LEU A 133 11.21 6.93 5.37
N VAL A 134 10.10 6.21 5.18
CA VAL A 134 8.78 6.81 5.33
C VAL A 134 8.55 7.22 6.78
N GLY A 135 8.10 8.48 6.98
CA GLY A 135 7.97 9.10 8.29
C GLY A 135 6.66 8.74 9.04
N PHE A 136 5.77 7.94 8.45
CA PHE A 136 4.58 7.44 9.14
C PHE A 136 4.96 6.31 10.09
N PRO A 137 4.70 6.45 11.43
CA PRO A 137 5.18 5.49 12.43
C PRO A 137 4.85 4.04 12.09
N ALA A 138 3.58 3.73 11.85
CA ALA A 138 3.14 2.38 11.54
C ALA A 138 3.81 1.79 10.28
N ILE A 139 3.99 2.59 9.23
CA ILE A 139 4.56 2.13 7.96
C ILE A 139 6.09 2.09 8.05
N GLY A 140 6.71 3.16 8.57
CA GLY A 140 8.16 3.25 8.69
C GLY A 140 8.75 2.20 9.61
N LEU A 141 8.04 1.82 10.69
CA LEU A 141 8.48 0.74 11.57
C LEU A 141 8.48 -0.61 10.84
N MET A 142 7.46 -0.90 10.01
CA MET A 142 7.42 -2.13 9.22
C MET A 142 8.55 -2.19 8.17
N ASP A 143 8.83 -1.08 7.47
CA ASP A 143 9.96 -1.01 6.54
C ASP A 143 11.30 -1.22 7.26
N ALA A 144 11.47 -0.62 8.44
CA ALA A 144 12.64 -0.83 9.29
C ALA A 144 12.75 -2.29 9.76
N ALA A 145 11.63 -2.90 10.16
CA ALA A 145 11.61 -4.31 10.59
C ALA A 145 12.02 -5.25 9.46
N MET A 146 11.53 -5.02 8.24
CA MET A 146 11.96 -5.78 7.06
C MET A 146 13.48 -5.67 6.84
N ALA A 147 14.04 -4.48 6.99
CA ALA A 147 15.48 -4.26 6.83
C ALA A 147 16.30 -4.91 7.96
N LEU A 148 15.89 -4.75 9.21
CA LEU A 148 16.60 -5.31 10.38
C LEU A 148 16.54 -6.82 10.42
N GLU A 149 15.41 -7.42 10.05
CA GLU A 149 15.25 -8.88 9.94
C GLU A 149 16.13 -9.44 8.81
N ALA A 150 16.16 -8.77 7.65
CA ALA A 150 17.03 -9.13 6.53
C ALA A 150 18.53 -9.12 6.89
N LEU A 151 18.93 -8.23 7.80
CA LEU A 151 20.29 -8.14 8.36
C LEU A 151 20.55 -9.12 9.53
N GLY A 152 19.53 -9.85 10.00
CA GLY A 152 19.64 -10.70 11.18
C GLY A 152 19.83 -9.95 12.50
N MET A 153 19.51 -8.65 12.54
CA MET A 153 19.67 -7.80 13.72
C MET A 153 18.47 -7.87 14.68
N ALA A 154 17.31 -8.26 14.16
CA ALA A 154 16.08 -8.48 14.90
C ALA A 154 15.27 -9.62 14.28
N THR A 155 14.33 -10.17 15.05
CA THR A 155 13.33 -11.14 14.59
C THR A 155 11.98 -10.72 15.13
N TYR A 156 10.92 -10.98 14.39
CA TYR A 156 9.57 -10.54 14.70
C TYR A 156 8.60 -11.71 14.63
N GLY A 157 7.66 -11.76 15.56
CA GLY A 157 6.55 -12.70 15.49
C GLY A 157 5.57 -12.33 14.38
N ASP A 158 5.25 -11.04 14.30
CA ASP A 158 4.45 -10.41 13.24
C ASP A 158 4.90 -8.95 13.08
N LYS A 159 5.46 -8.60 11.93
CA LYS A 159 5.96 -7.22 11.65
C LYS A 159 4.86 -6.16 11.63
N GLY A 160 3.62 -6.55 11.43
CA GLY A 160 2.46 -5.64 11.48
C GLY A 160 1.72 -5.64 12.83
N GLN A 161 2.16 -6.48 13.80
CA GLN A 161 1.57 -6.60 15.14
C GLN A 161 2.67 -6.85 16.19
N MET A 162 3.61 -5.92 16.29
CA MET A 162 4.78 -6.05 17.17
C MET A 162 4.41 -5.92 18.64
N THR A 163 5.12 -6.67 19.47
CA THR A 163 5.15 -6.47 20.92
C THR A 163 5.95 -5.21 21.27
N ARG A 164 5.76 -4.66 22.49
CA ARG A 164 6.54 -3.52 22.98
C ARG A 164 8.05 -3.78 22.93
N ALA A 165 8.48 -4.99 23.26
CA ALA A 165 9.89 -5.35 23.21
C ALA A 165 10.46 -5.33 21.79
N GLU A 166 9.68 -5.77 20.79
CA GLU A 166 10.08 -5.68 19.36
C GLU A 166 10.08 -4.23 18.89
N ILE A 167 9.11 -3.40 19.31
CA ILE A 167 9.08 -1.96 19.03
C ILE A 167 10.32 -1.29 19.62
N ASP A 168 10.61 -1.49 20.92
CA ASP A 168 11.78 -0.92 21.58
C ASP A 168 13.07 -1.30 20.86
N LYS A 169 13.26 -2.59 20.58
CA LYS A 169 14.44 -3.08 19.87
C LYS A 169 14.61 -2.41 18.51
N THR A 170 13.52 -2.25 17.75
CA THR A 170 13.54 -1.63 16.43
C THR A 170 13.87 -0.15 16.52
N ILE A 171 13.24 0.57 17.44
CA ILE A 171 13.45 2.01 17.65
C ILE A 171 14.86 2.30 18.15
N ASP A 172 15.39 1.52 19.10
CA ASP A 172 16.76 1.68 19.59
C ASP A 172 17.78 1.56 18.45
N LEU A 173 17.63 0.56 17.58
CA LEU A 173 18.49 0.39 16.41
C LEU A 173 18.34 1.55 15.41
N LEU A 174 17.12 2.02 15.14
CA LEU A 174 16.89 3.19 14.28
C LEU A 174 17.54 4.46 14.86
N ILE A 175 17.48 4.66 16.18
CA ILE A 175 18.16 5.76 16.87
C ILE A 175 19.68 5.67 16.70
N GLU A 176 20.26 4.47 16.79
CA GLU A 176 21.69 4.26 16.52
C GLU A 176 22.07 4.65 15.09
N TYR A 177 21.31 4.21 14.08
CA TYR A 177 21.51 4.59 12.68
C TYR A 177 21.36 6.11 12.48
N LYS A 178 20.35 6.73 13.07
CA LYS A 178 20.13 8.17 12.96
C LYS A 178 21.28 8.97 13.57
N LYS A 179 21.78 8.58 14.76
CA LYS A 179 22.95 9.22 15.41
C LYS A 179 24.23 9.10 14.59
N LYS A 180 24.36 8.05 13.78
CA LYS A 180 25.45 7.92 12.79
C LYS A 180 25.24 8.78 11.53
N GLY A 181 24.10 9.48 11.41
CA GLY A 181 23.76 10.27 10.24
C GLY A 181 23.32 9.46 9.04
N HIS A 182 22.81 8.23 9.25
CA HIS A 182 22.47 7.31 8.18
C HIS A 182 21.32 7.82 7.31
N PHE A 183 20.25 8.34 7.94
CA PHE A 183 19.08 8.85 7.22
C PHE A 183 19.28 10.31 6.82
N ARG A 184 19.13 10.60 5.52
CA ARG A 184 19.08 11.97 5.01
C ARG A 184 17.74 12.63 5.36
N ALA A 185 16.65 11.88 5.34
CA ALA A 185 15.31 12.39 5.62
C ALA A 185 14.34 11.28 6.07
N LEU A 186 13.27 11.71 6.75
CA LEU A 186 12.04 10.95 6.94
C LEU A 186 10.95 11.67 6.14
N TRP A 187 10.44 11.05 5.08
CA TRP A 187 9.45 11.68 4.21
C TRP A 187 8.02 11.28 4.60
N THR A 188 7.08 12.20 4.47
CA THR A 188 5.68 12.00 4.84
C THR A 188 4.70 12.21 3.69
N THR A 189 5.15 12.78 2.58
CA THR A 189 4.32 13.04 1.41
C THR A 189 4.91 12.43 0.15
N PHE A 190 4.04 12.13 -0.81
CA PHE A 190 4.43 11.65 -2.14
C PHE A 190 5.48 12.57 -2.79
N ASN A 191 5.24 13.88 -2.74
CA ASN A 191 6.14 14.85 -3.36
C ASN A 191 7.51 14.93 -2.67
N GLU A 192 7.58 14.76 -1.35
CA GLU A 192 8.86 14.71 -0.63
C GLU A 192 9.68 13.51 -1.11
N SER A 193 9.09 12.30 -1.18
CA SER A 193 9.82 11.12 -1.66
C SER A 193 10.33 11.28 -3.09
N VAL A 194 9.51 11.87 -3.98
CA VAL A 194 9.91 12.17 -5.36
C VAL A 194 11.07 13.18 -5.40
N ASN A 195 10.96 14.28 -4.66
CA ASN A 195 11.95 15.36 -4.68
C ASN A 195 13.31 14.93 -4.13
N LEU A 196 13.34 14.10 -3.07
CA LEU A 196 14.59 13.55 -2.52
C LEU A 196 15.36 12.73 -3.55
N MET A 197 14.66 11.93 -4.37
CA MET A 197 15.29 11.17 -5.45
C MET A 197 15.70 12.07 -6.63
N LEU A 198 14.89 13.07 -6.99
CA LEU A 198 15.20 14.02 -8.07
C LEU A 198 16.43 14.85 -7.77
N SER A 199 16.58 15.36 -6.54
CA SER A 199 17.71 16.15 -6.13
C SER A 199 19.01 15.35 -6.01
N GLY A 200 18.92 14.02 -5.86
CA GLY A 200 20.06 13.16 -5.58
C GLY A 200 20.55 13.22 -4.12
N GLU A 201 19.82 13.89 -3.24
CA GLU A 201 20.09 13.87 -1.80
C GLU A 201 19.87 12.47 -1.22
N VAL A 202 18.96 11.72 -1.81
CA VAL A 202 18.70 10.31 -1.50
C VAL A 202 18.90 9.48 -2.75
N VAL A 203 19.56 8.35 -2.60
CA VAL A 203 19.83 7.40 -3.69
C VAL A 203 19.15 6.05 -3.49
N LEU A 204 18.70 5.78 -2.27
CA LEU A 204 17.98 4.56 -1.87
C LEU A 204 16.95 4.91 -0.79
N GLN A 205 15.70 4.51 -0.98
CA GLN A 205 14.65 4.71 0.04
C GLN A 205 13.51 3.71 -0.10
N SER A 206 12.77 3.46 0.99
CA SER A 206 11.43 2.87 0.84
C SER A 206 10.56 3.83 0.04
N MET A 207 9.79 3.33 -0.93
CA MET A 207 9.14 4.20 -1.91
C MET A 207 7.84 3.60 -2.42
N TRP A 208 6.89 4.44 -2.77
CA TRP A 208 5.68 4.00 -3.45
C TRP A 208 5.95 3.84 -4.96
N SER A 209 5.42 2.78 -5.54
CA SER A 209 5.61 2.48 -6.98
C SER A 209 5.29 3.66 -7.92
N PRO A 210 4.19 4.42 -7.74
CA PRO A 210 3.93 5.60 -8.57
C PRO A 210 4.97 6.70 -8.45
N ALA A 211 5.66 6.81 -7.31
CA ALA A 211 6.70 7.81 -7.11
C ALA A 211 7.95 7.51 -7.94
N VAL A 212 8.30 6.24 -8.14
CA VAL A 212 9.39 5.84 -9.06
C VAL A 212 9.09 6.32 -10.48
N THR A 213 7.87 6.07 -10.97
CA THR A 213 7.43 6.53 -12.29
C THR A 213 7.47 8.06 -12.40
N ALA A 214 7.06 8.78 -11.35
CA ALA A 214 7.11 10.25 -11.33
C ALA A 214 8.54 10.80 -11.40
N VAL A 215 9.51 10.15 -10.75
CA VAL A 215 10.94 10.50 -10.86
C VAL A 215 11.43 10.29 -12.30
N ARG A 216 11.11 9.14 -12.91
CA ARG A 216 11.50 8.81 -14.30
C ARG A 216 10.89 9.77 -15.31
N ALA A 217 9.64 10.17 -15.12
CA ALA A 217 8.97 11.15 -15.97
C ALA A 217 9.65 12.53 -15.98
N LYS A 218 10.46 12.83 -14.94
CA LYS A 218 11.30 14.04 -14.88
C LYS A 218 12.70 13.84 -15.46
N GLY A 219 12.97 12.70 -16.10
CA GLY A 219 14.24 12.39 -16.77
C GLY A 219 15.35 11.92 -15.84
N VAL A 220 15.04 11.62 -14.56
CA VAL A 220 16.00 11.08 -13.61
C VAL A 220 15.84 9.56 -13.53
N PRO A 221 16.91 8.75 -13.70
CA PRO A 221 16.86 7.32 -13.57
C PRO A 221 16.41 6.91 -12.16
N CYS A 222 15.42 6.05 -12.08
CA CYS A 222 14.93 5.48 -10.82
C CYS A 222 14.37 4.09 -11.10
N VAL A 223 14.69 3.11 -10.28
CA VAL A 223 14.22 1.73 -10.40
C VAL A 223 13.60 1.25 -9.10
N TYR A 224 12.61 0.40 -9.21
CA TYR A 224 11.88 -0.20 -8.11
C TYR A 224 12.30 -1.65 -7.96
N GLN A 225 12.71 -2.09 -6.76
CA GLN A 225 13.41 -3.35 -6.61
C GLN A 225 12.48 -4.56 -6.44
N ASP A 226 12.93 -5.71 -6.92
CA ASP A 226 12.39 -7.03 -6.58
C ASP A 226 13.30 -7.66 -5.51
N LEU A 227 12.91 -7.56 -4.24
CA LEU A 227 13.71 -7.97 -3.10
C LEU A 227 13.34 -9.38 -2.63
N LYS A 228 14.33 -10.15 -2.17
CA LYS A 228 14.16 -11.56 -1.77
C LYS A 228 13.21 -11.74 -0.59
N GLU A 229 13.11 -10.78 0.31
CA GLU A 229 12.20 -10.79 1.45
C GLU A 229 10.75 -10.48 1.06
N GLY A 230 10.49 -10.10 -0.18
CA GLY A 230 9.15 -9.73 -0.67
C GLY A 230 8.81 -8.27 -0.43
N TYR A 231 7.52 -7.98 -0.34
CA TYR A 231 6.96 -6.64 -0.42
C TYR A 231 6.15 -6.27 0.82
N ARG A 232 6.12 -4.98 1.15
CA ARG A 232 5.09 -4.41 2.03
C ARG A 232 3.90 -3.99 1.18
N SER A 233 2.69 -4.36 1.58
CA SER A 233 1.50 -4.13 0.77
C SER A 233 0.43 -3.33 1.52
N TRP A 234 -0.49 -2.76 0.75
CA TRP A 234 -1.59 -1.95 1.24
C TRP A 234 -2.81 -2.04 0.33
N THR A 235 -3.96 -1.72 0.88
CA THR A 235 -5.24 -1.71 0.17
C THR A 235 -6.05 -0.49 0.54
N LEU A 236 -6.92 -0.05 -0.39
CA LEU A 236 -7.91 1.00 -0.19
C LEU A 236 -9.31 0.45 -0.44
N GLY A 237 -10.29 1.05 0.20
CA GLY A 237 -11.70 0.70 0.00
C GLY A 237 -12.61 1.92 0.12
N LEU A 238 -13.86 1.77 -0.28
CA LEU A 238 -14.89 2.81 -0.16
C LEU A 238 -15.90 2.41 0.92
N MET A 239 -16.01 3.24 1.95
CA MET A 239 -16.93 3.10 3.08
C MET A 239 -18.18 3.96 2.90
N LEU A 240 -19.32 3.47 3.39
CA LEU A 240 -20.62 4.14 3.35
C LEU A 240 -20.99 4.73 4.72
N PRO A 241 -21.06 6.07 4.86
CA PRO A 241 -21.59 6.69 6.08
C PRO A 241 -23.04 6.28 6.36
N LYS A 242 -23.40 6.11 7.65
CA LYS A 242 -24.77 5.71 8.06
C LYS A 242 -25.86 6.70 7.63
N HIS A 243 -25.52 7.96 7.35
CA HIS A 243 -26.51 8.94 6.91
C HIS A 243 -26.94 8.78 5.44
N ASN A 244 -26.23 7.98 4.64
CA ASN A 244 -26.66 7.66 3.28
C ASN A 244 -27.87 6.74 3.33
N GLN A 245 -29.01 7.24 2.91
CA GLN A 245 -30.30 6.52 2.93
C GLN A 245 -31.11 6.81 1.66
N GLY A 246 -32.03 5.90 1.31
CA GLY A 246 -32.93 6.05 0.19
C GLY A 246 -32.19 6.29 -1.14
N LYS A 247 -32.66 7.24 -1.95
CA LYS A 247 -32.08 7.55 -3.27
C LYS A 247 -30.59 7.94 -3.24
N LYS A 248 -30.10 8.52 -2.13
CA LYS A 248 -28.67 8.83 -1.98
C LYS A 248 -27.87 7.53 -1.86
N LEU A 249 -28.34 6.58 -1.08
CA LEU A 249 -27.71 5.28 -0.96
C LEU A 249 -27.72 4.53 -2.30
N ASP A 250 -28.83 4.58 -3.05
CA ASP A 250 -28.91 3.95 -4.37
C ASP A 250 -27.88 4.55 -5.34
N ALA A 251 -27.81 5.87 -5.44
CA ALA A 251 -26.81 6.56 -6.25
C ALA A 251 -25.37 6.26 -5.81
N THR A 252 -25.16 6.03 -4.51
CA THR A 252 -23.84 5.61 -4.01
C THR A 252 -23.49 4.21 -4.52
N TYR A 253 -24.44 3.26 -4.50
CA TYR A 253 -24.19 1.92 -5.07
C TYR A 253 -23.97 1.96 -6.58
N ASP A 254 -24.63 2.85 -7.33
CA ASP A 254 -24.35 3.03 -8.76
C ASP A 254 -22.90 3.46 -8.99
N TYR A 255 -22.39 4.37 -8.14
CA TYR A 255 -20.99 4.78 -8.17
C TYR A 255 -20.04 3.64 -7.79
N LEU A 256 -20.33 2.86 -6.73
CA LEU A 256 -19.53 1.70 -6.34
C LEU A 256 -19.44 0.68 -7.46
N ASN A 257 -20.57 0.36 -8.10
CA ASN A 257 -20.63 -0.59 -9.22
C ASN A 257 -19.85 -0.08 -10.44
N TRP A 258 -19.95 1.22 -10.74
CA TRP A 258 -19.12 1.82 -11.80
C TRP A 258 -17.62 1.67 -11.48
N TYR A 259 -17.21 1.86 -10.22
CA TYR A 259 -15.82 1.78 -9.80
C TYR A 259 -15.23 0.38 -9.97
N LEU A 260 -16.04 -0.67 -9.88
CA LEU A 260 -15.64 -2.07 -10.11
C LEU A 260 -15.64 -2.46 -11.60
N SER A 261 -16.02 -1.56 -12.51
CA SER A 261 -16.07 -1.82 -13.95
C SER A 261 -14.68 -1.85 -14.59
N GLY A 262 -14.59 -2.48 -15.78
CA GLY A 262 -13.35 -2.52 -16.57
C GLY A 262 -12.77 -1.14 -16.90
N PRO A 263 -13.58 -0.17 -17.41
CA PRO A 263 -13.13 1.19 -17.69
C PRO A 263 -12.51 1.91 -16.48
N ALA A 264 -13.14 1.81 -15.30
CA ALA A 264 -12.60 2.39 -14.08
C ALA A 264 -11.29 1.71 -13.68
N GLY A 265 -11.23 0.38 -13.76
CA GLY A 265 -10.01 -0.39 -13.51
C GLY A 265 -8.88 -0.06 -14.47
N THR A 266 -9.17 0.14 -15.76
CA THR A 266 -8.20 0.58 -16.76
C THR A 266 -7.66 1.97 -16.44
N PHE A 267 -8.53 2.91 -16.06
CA PHE A 267 -8.14 4.26 -15.66
C PHE A 267 -7.17 4.25 -14.46
N LEU A 268 -7.46 3.44 -13.45
CA LEU A 268 -6.62 3.30 -12.26
C LEU A 268 -5.34 2.53 -12.55
N GLY A 269 -5.42 1.45 -13.34
CA GLY A 269 -4.28 0.64 -13.74
C GLY A 269 -3.22 1.43 -14.51
N ARG A 270 -3.65 2.38 -15.35
CA ARG A 270 -2.75 3.31 -16.06
C ARG A 270 -1.98 4.27 -15.14
N GLN A 271 -2.37 4.39 -13.89
CA GLN A 271 -1.62 5.12 -12.87
C GLN A 271 -0.64 4.22 -12.09
N GLY A 272 -0.57 2.93 -12.43
CA GLY A 272 0.33 1.98 -11.80
C GLY A 272 -0.27 1.23 -10.60
N TYR A 273 -1.56 1.39 -10.32
CA TYR A 273 -2.25 0.64 -9.28
C TYR A 273 -2.73 -0.72 -9.78
N TYR A 274 -2.86 -1.67 -8.87
CA TYR A 274 -3.64 -2.87 -9.07
C TYR A 274 -5.06 -2.66 -8.50
N VAL A 275 -6.06 -3.24 -9.17
CA VAL A 275 -7.47 -3.01 -8.84
C VAL A 275 -8.12 -4.23 -8.25
N ALA A 276 -9.23 -4.01 -7.55
CA ALA A 276 -9.97 -5.09 -6.90
C ALA A 276 -10.62 -6.08 -7.88
N THR A 277 -10.89 -5.66 -9.13
CA THR A 277 -11.48 -6.50 -10.20
C THR A 277 -10.53 -6.63 -11.41
N PRO A 278 -9.41 -7.35 -11.27
CA PRO A 278 -8.40 -7.44 -12.33
C PRO A 278 -8.94 -8.07 -13.62
N ASP A 279 -9.86 -9.05 -13.53
CA ASP A 279 -10.43 -9.71 -14.70
C ASP A 279 -11.34 -8.78 -15.53
N ASN A 280 -12.04 -7.86 -14.90
CA ASN A 280 -12.82 -6.84 -15.58
C ASN A 280 -11.91 -5.84 -16.29
N THR A 281 -10.86 -5.43 -15.61
CA THR A 281 -9.83 -4.54 -16.17
C THR A 281 -9.12 -5.18 -17.36
N LYS A 282 -8.79 -6.48 -17.29
CA LYS A 282 -8.17 -7.21 -18.40
C LYS A 282 -9.01 -7.22 -19.67
N LYS A 283 -10.33 -7.26 -19.53
CA LYS A 283 -11.24 -7.23 -20.69
C LYS A 283 -11.32 -5.87 -21.37
N ASP A 284 -11.05 -4.78 -20.63
CA ASP A 284 -11.15 -3.40 -21.10
C ASP A 284 -9.79 -2.79 -21.49
N MET A 285 -8.75 -3.09 -20.72
CA MET A 285 -7.40 -2.54 -20.92
C MET A 285 -6.79 -3.10 -22.22
N PRO A 286 -6.15 -2.25 -23.07
CA PRO A 286 -5.40 -2.73 -24.22
C PRO A 286 -4.38 -3.81 -23.84
N ALA A 287 -4.26 -4.86 -24.65
CA ALA A 287 -3.40 -6.01 -24.34
C ALA A 287 -1.92 -5.61 -24.09
N ALA A 288 -1.40 -4.64 -24.86
CA ALA A 288 -0.03 -4.13 -24.66
C ALA A 288 0.17 -3.44 -23.29
N GLU A 289 -0.86 -2.74 -22.80
CA GLU A 289 -0.83 -2.11 -21.47
C GLU A 289 -0.99 -3.17 -20.38
N TRP A 290 -1.88 -4.15 -20.57
CA TRP A 290 -2.01 -5.28 -19.64
C TRP A 290 -0.71 -6.05 -19.52
N ASP A 291 -0.06 -6.38 -20.64
CA ASP A 291 1.23 -7.05 -20.67
C ASP A 291 2.30 -6.30 -19.89
N PHE A 292 2.32 -4.98 -19.98
CA PHE A 292 3.23 -4.14 -19.21
C PHE A 292 2.86 -4.10 -17.71
N TRP A 293 1.60 -3.74 -17.39
CA TRP A 293 1.20 -3.46 -16.01
C TRP A 293 1.03 -4.71 -15.15
N TYR A 294 0.54 -5.81 -15.74
CA TYR A 294 0.22 -7.04 -14.97
C TYR A 294 1.17 -8.19 -15.26
N GLU A 295 1.60 -8.40 -16.50
CA GLU A 295 2.48 -9.51 -16.84
C GLU A 295 3.97 -9.16 -16.67
N GLY A 296 4.32 -7.87 -16.49
CA GLY A 296 5.70 -7.42 -16.34
C GLY A 296 6.53 -7.56 -17.61
N LYS A 297 5.89 -7.63 -18.78
CA LYS A 297 6.57 -7.71 -20.08
C LYS A 297 7.08 -6.34 -20.51
N ALA A 298 8.07 -6.32 -21.41
CA ALA A 298 8.54 -5.09 -22.01
C ALA A 298 7.41 -4.38 -22.78
N ALA A 299 7.30 -3.06 -22.61
CA ALA A 299 6.31 -2.23 -23.29
C ALA A 299 6.51 -2.30 -24.82
N THR A 300 5.49 -2.76 -25.54
CA THR A 300 5.49 -2.79 -27.01
C THR A 300 4.97 -1.50 -27.63
N THR A 301 4.33 -0.65 -26.81
CA THR A 301 3.86 0.70 -27.16
C THR A 301 4.30 1.66 -26.05
N GLU A 302 4.21 2.97 -26.28
CA GLU A 302 4.35 3.94 -25.19
C GLU A 302 3.26 3.70 -24.14
N ILE A 303 3.63 3.67 -22.87
CA ILE A 303 2.71 3.60 -21.75
C ILE A 303 2.38 5.02 -21.32
N ARG A 304 1.10 5.33 -21.30
CA ARG A 304 0.59 6.67 -20.98
C ARG A 304 -0.33 6.63 -19.78
N ASP A 305 -0.33 7.72 -19.02
CA ASP A 305 -1.30 7.94 -17.97
C ASP A 305 -2.72 8.16 -18.54
N PRO A 306 -3.78 8.17 -17.71
CA PRO A 306 -5.14 8.37 -18.20
C PRO A 306 -5.39 9.71 -18.91
N PHE A 307 -4.49 10.68 -18.74
CA PHE A 307 -4.58 12.03 -19.32
C PHE A 307 -3.70 12.20 -20.57
N GLY A 308 -3.05 11.11 -21.01
CA GLY A 308 -2.20 11.06 -22.20
C GLY A 308 -0.74 11.42 -21.96
N GLY A 309 -0.34 11.70 -20.73
CA GLY A 309 1.06 11.93 -20.35
C GLY A 309 1.91 10.67 -20.55
N LEU A 310 3.12 10.82 -21.13
CA LEU A 310 4.04 9.70 -21.30
C LEU A 310 4.59 9.27 -19.93
N MET A 311 4.35 8.02 -19.55
CA MET A 311 4.90 7.40 -18.34
C MET A 311 6.13 6.55 -18.65
N GLU A 312 6.05 5.70 -19.69
CA GLU A 312 7.12 4.79 -20.07
C GLU A 312 7.26 4.70 -21.58
N LYS A 313 8.50 4.54 -22.04
CA LYS A 313 8.84 4.38 -23.45
C LYS A 313 8.72 2.92 -23.89
N VAL A 314 8.62 2.72 -25.20
CA VAL A 314 8.74 1.38 -25.81
C VAL A 314 10.03 0.72 -25.32
N GLY A 315 9.93 -0.55 -24.96
CA GLY A 315 11.04 -1.36 -24.43
C GLY A 315 11.22 -1.26 -22.91
N ALA A 316 10.56 -0.33 -22.22
CA ALA A 316 10.60 -0.28 -20.75
C ALA A 316 9.96 -1.53 -20.16
N VAL A 317 10.53 -2.03 -19.06
CA VAL A 317 9.97 -3.13 -18.26
C VAL A 317 9.50 -2.56 -16.94
N ARG A 318 8.34 -3.01 -16.46
CA ARG A 318 7.85 -2.60 -15.15
C ARG A 318 8.76 -3.16 -14.06
N ASP A 319 9.31 -2.28 -13.25
CA ASP A 319 10.16 -2.63 -12.14
C ASP A 319 9.40 -3.37 -11.03
N GLY A 320 10.12 -4.15 -10.21
CA GLY A 320 9.53 -4.89 -9.10
C GLY A 320 8.75 -6.14 -9.56
N GLY A 321 8.88 -6.54 -10.81
CA GLY A 321 8.27 -7.76 -11.37
C GLY A 321 6.80 -7.63 -11.76
N SER A 322 6.23 -8.76 -12.20
CA SER A 322 4.82 -8.88 -12.58
C SER A 322 3.86 -8.71 -11.39
N TYR A 323 2.58 -8.55 -11.68
CA TYR A 323 1.52 -8.58 -10.67
C TYR A 323 1.60 -9.83 -9.80
N ARG A 324 1.79 -11.01 -10.45
CA ARG A 324 1.93 -12.28 -9.74
C ARG A 324 3.17 -12.30 -8.83
N ASN A 325 4.32 -11.84 -9.32
CA ASN A 325 5.54 -11.82 -8.53
C ASN A 325 5.40 -10.91 -7.30
N ARG A 326 4.85 -9.72 -7.49
CA ARG A 326 4.69 -8.74 -6.41
C ARG A 326 3.63 -9.17 -5.41
N MET A 327 2.40 -9.41 -5.85
CA MET A 327 1.27 -9.70 -4.97
C MET A 327 1.27 -11.14 -4.44
N GLY A 328 2.02 -12.05 -5.09
CA GLY A 328 2.24 -13.41 -4.58
C GLY A 328 3.23 -13.48 -3.41
N ARG A 329 4.04 -12.43 -3.19
CA ARG A 329 5.14 -12.40 -2.20
C ARG A 329 5.01 -11.24 -1.22
N VAL A 330 3.81 -10.97 -0.74
CA VAL A 330 3.59 -9.96 0.29
C VAL A 330 4.09 -10.47 1.62
N ALA A 331 5.14 -9.82 2.15
CA ALA A 331 5.75 -10.17 3.43
C ALA A 331 5.01 -9.53 4.62
N VAL A 332 4.50 -8.31 4.43
CA VAL A 332 3.73 -7.61 5.47
C VAL A 332 2.66 -6.70 4.85
N TRP A 333 1.47 -6.71 5.43
CA TRP A 333 0.38 -5.79 5.12
C TRP A 333 0.44 -4.57 6.03
N ASN A 334 0.23 -3.39 5.48
CA ASN A 334 0.10 -2.18 6.28
C ASN A 334 -0.93 -2.39 7.40
N SER A 335 -0.52 -2.09 8.62
CA SER A 335 -1.25 -2.37 9.84
C SER A 335 -1.17 -1.20 10.81
N VAL A 336 -2.24 -0.97 11.55
CA VAL A 336 -2.16 -0.24 12.81
C VAL A 336 -2.11 -1.29 13.91
N MET A 337 -0.99 -1.37 14.61
CA MET A 337 -0.74 -2.34 15.66
C MET A 337 -1.62 -2.05 16.88
N ASP A 338 -1.87 -3.05 17.72
CA ASP A 338 -2.60 -2.83 18.98
C ASP A 338 -1.81 -1.88 19.91
N GLU A 339 -0.49 -1.91 19.85
CA GLU A 339 0.42 -1.00 20.59
C GLU A 339 0.69 0.32 19.83
N ASN A 340 -0.23 0.81 18.99
CA ASN A 340 0.00 1.98 18.15
C ASN A 340 0.28 3.29 18.92
N GLU A 341 -0.32 3.50 20.07
CA GLU A 341 -0.02 4.67 20.93
C GLU A 341 1.43 4.60 21.40
N TYR A 342 1.82 3.46 21.96
CA TYR A 342 3.19 3.21 22.41
C TYR A 342 4.20 3.36 21.25
N LEU A 343 3.87 2.78 20.10
CA LEU A 343 4.69 2.94 18.89
C LEU A 343 4.86 4.41 18.51
N THR A 344 3.79 5.20 18.54
CA THR A 344 3.83 6.62 18.17
C THR A 344 4.76 7.40 19.09
N ASP A 345 4.70 7.16 20.39
CA ASP A 345 5.59 7.78 21.38
C ASP A 345 7.05 7.42 21.11
N LYS A 346 7.33 6.14 20.90
CA LYS A 346 8.68 5.64 20.56
C LYS A 346 9.21 6.16 19.23
N TRP A 347 8.34 6.28 18.23
CA TRP A 347 8.70 6.89 16.96
C TRP A 347 9.07 8.37 17.11
N ASN A 348 8.37 9.11 17.96
CA ASN A 348 8.72 10.50 18.28
C ASN A 348 10.09 10.60 18.96
N GLU A 349 10.47 9.65 19.84
CA GLU A 349 11.82 9.55 20.39
C GLU A 349 12.86 9.37 19.26
N PHE A 350 12.62 8.47 18.31
CA PHE A 350 13.47 8.30 17.13
C PHE A 350 13.55 9.57 16.27
N VAL A 351 12.42 10.25 16.03
CA VAL A 351 12.40 11.50 15.25
C VAL A 351 13.17 12.62 15.95
N ALA A 352 13.18 12.67 17.27
CA ALA A 352 13.89 13.67 18.06
C ALA A 352 15.40 13.38 18.28
N ALA A 353 15.84 12.13 18.17
CA ALA A 353 17.23 11.72 18.38
C ALA A 353 18.15 12.22 17.26
#